data_73dbb4ca46bca79492341d259781bd5b
#
_entry.id   73dbb4ca46bca79492341d259781bd5b
#
_cell.length_a   1.000
_cell.length_b   1.000
_cell.length_c   1.000
_cell.angle_alpha   90.00
_cell.angle_beta   90.00
_cell.angle_gamma   90.00
#
_symmetry.space_group_name_H-M   'P 1'
#
loop_
_entity.id
_entity.type
_entity.pdbx_description
1 polymer ?
#
loop_
_entity_poly.entity_id
_entity_poly.type
_entity_poly.pdbx_seq_one_letter_code
_entity_poly.pdbx_strand_id
1 'polypeptide(L)'
;MAKEISFNVDARDALKRGVDALANAVKVTLGPKGRNVIIDKKYGAPSITKDGVSVAKEIELKNPVENMGAQMVKEVASKTADVAGDGTTTATVLAQAIITAGLKNVAAGANPMDLKRGIDKAVAQVIGALKKMSKSVGDDNQKIEQVATISANNDAEIGKLIAEAMGKVKKEGVITVEEAKGTETTVTVVEGMQFDRGYISPYFVTNADKMEAVLENPYILLYDKKISNMKELLPILEKVVQTGRPLLIIAEDVDGEALATLVVNKLRGSLKIAAVKSPGFGDRRKAMMEDIAILTDGTVISEEQGYKLDAADLTYLGKAEKITIDKDNTTVVNGAGKKENITARVNQIKAQIETTTSDYDKEKLQERLAKLAGGVAVLYVGAATEVEMKEKKDRVDDALHATRAAVEEGIVPGGGVAYIRCIASLEKMKGDNDDETTGMAIVKRALEEPLRQIVANAGIEGSIVVQKVKEGKDDFGYNARTDVYENMLAAGVIDPTKVSRVALENAASIASMLLTTECVLADIKEDKPAMPAMPGGGMDGMY
;
A
#
# COMPACT_ATOMS: atom_id res chain seq x y z
N MET A 1 21.90 -16.77 -21.49
CA MET A 1 20.73 -16.73 -22.37
C MET A 1 20.98 -15.73 -23.48
N ALA A 2 20.60 -16.04 -24.73
CA ALA A 2 20.69 -15.09 -25.83
C ALA A 2 19.63 -13.97 -25.62
N LYS A 3 19.96 -12.76 -26.09
CA LYS A 3 19.09 -11.59 -26.01
C LYS A 3 18.60 -11.21 -27.40
N GLU A 4 17.33 -10.92 -27.52
CA GLU A 4 16.75 -10.20 -28.65
C GLU A 4 16.92 -8.70 -28.39
N ILE A 5 17.42 -7.98 -29.40
CA ILE A 5 17.66 -6.54 -29.31
C ILE A 5 16.73 -5.82 -30.27
N SER A 6 15.88 -4.95 -29.75
CA SER A 6 14.96 -4.12 -30.53
C SER A 6 15.34 -2.65 -30.37
N PHE A 7 15.25 -1.88 -31.46
CA PHE A 7 15.66 -0.47 -31.50
C PHE A 7 14.54 0.42 -32.04
N ASN A 8 14.68 1.72 -31.83
CA ASN A 8 13.93 2.78 -32.48
C ASN A 8 12.38 2.62 -32.36
N VAL A 9 11.69 2.75 -33.49
CA VAL A 9 10.22 2.72 -33.58
C VAL A 9 9.67 1.38 -33.17
N ASP A 10 10.30 0.26 -33.57
CA ASP A 10 9.82 -1.09 -33.28
C ASP A 10 9.81 -1.37 -31.78
N ALA A 11 10.88 -0.96 -31.07
CA ALA A 11 10.97 -1.08 -29.62
C ALA A 11 9.90 -0.23 -28.92
N ARG A 12 9.76 1.03 -29.32
CA ARG A 12 8.80 1.97 -28.72
C ARG A 12 7.34 1.57 -28.96
N ASP A 13 7.02 1.08 -30.16
CA ASP A 13 5.67 0.62 -30.50
C ASP A 13 5.30 -0.66 -29.73
N ALA A 14 6.25 -1.58 -29.57
CA ALA A 14 6.01 -2.79 -28.78
C ALA A 14 5.81 -2.45 -27.30
N LEU A 15 6.66 -1.60 -26.71
CA LEU A 15 6.48 -1.10 -25.34
C LEU A 15 5.11 -0.42 -25.17
N LYS A 16 4.72 0.44 -26.14
CA LYS A 16 3.42 1.13 -26.10
C LYS A 16 2.25 0.16 -26.14
N ARG A 17 2.29 -0.90 -26.97
CA ARG A 17 1.23 -1.91 -26.96
C ARG A 17 1.09 -2.58 -25.60
N GLY A 18 2.20 -2.84 -24.93
CA GLY A 18 2.18 -3.37 -23.55
C GLY A 18 1.56 -2.40 -22.54
N VAL A 19 1.95 -1.12 -22.60
CA VAL A 19 1.34 -0.04 -21.79
C VAL A 19 -0.17 0.01 -22.01
N ASP A 20 -0.60 0.02 -23.29
CA ASP A 20 -2.02 0.12 -23.64
C ASP A 20 -2.80 -1.12 -23.19
N ALA A 21 -2.23 -2.31 -23.30
CA ALA A 21 -2.87 -3.55 -22.87
C ALA A 21 -3.19 -3.52 -21.37
N LEU A 22 -2.21 -3.16 -20.54
CA LEU A 22 -2.41 -3.04 -19.09
C LEU A 22 -3.35 -1.88 -18.75
N ALA A 23 -3.08 -0.68 -19.24
CA ALA A 23 -3.87 0.50 -18.88
C ALA A 23 -5.33 0.37 -19.31
N ASN A 24 -5.62 -0.24 -20.47
CA ASN A 24 -6.99 -0.47 -20.93
C ASN A 24 -7.75 -1.46 -20.05
N ALA A 25 -7.08 -2.47 -19.48
CA ALA A 25 -7.70 -3.40 -18.55
C ALA A 25 -7.98 -2.72 -17.17
N VAL A 26 -7.06 -1.86 -16.70
CA VAL A 26 -7.18 -1.20 -15.41
C VAL A 26 -8.21 -0.05 -15.43
N LYS A 27 -8.18 0.82 -16.45
CA LYS A 27 -8.99 2.05 -16.51
C LYS A 27 -10.51 1.86 -16.49
N VAL A 28 -11.00 0.65 -16.82
CA VAL A 28 -12.44 0.34 -16.78
C VAL A 28 -13.01 0.36 -15.37
N THR A 29 -12.16 0.28 -14.35
CA THR A 29 -12.55 0.30 -12.93
C THR A 29 -12.74 1.71 -12.37
N LEU A 30 -12.28 2.77 -13.10
CA LEU A 30 -12.21 4.13 -12.58
C LEU A 30 -13.59 4.78 -12.42
N GLY A 31 -13.81 5.40 -11.26
CA GLY A 31 -14.95 6.26 -10.97
C GLY A 31 -16.21 5.51 -10.54
N PRO A 32 -17.32 6.24 -10.22
CA PRO A 32 -18.52 5.67 -9.60
C PRO A 32 -19.27 4.69 -10.50
N LYS A 33 -19.13 4.81 -11.83
CA LYS A 33 -19.69 3.88 -12.83
C LYS A 33 -18.63 2.94 -13.42
N GLY A 34 -17.45 2.86 -12.78
CA GLY A 34 -16.42 1.86 -13.08
C GLY A 34 -16.93 0.43 -12.85
N ARG A 35 -16.36 -0.53 -13.60
CA ARG A 35 -16.81 -1.92 -13.61
C ARG A 35 -15.77 -2.85 -13.02
N ASN A 36 -16.23 -4.00 -12.54
CA ASN A 36 -15.36 -5.05 -12.04
C ASN A 36 -14.57 -5.71 -13.18
N VAL A 37 -13.39 -6.18 -12.86
CA VAL A 37 -12.58 -7.09 -13.68
C VAL A 37 -12.60 -8.47 -13.05
N ILE A 38 -12.80 -9.50 -13.88
CA ILE A 38 -12.73 -10.90 -13.45
C ILE A 38 -11.36 -11.43 -13.80
N ILE A 39 -10.69 -12.02 -12.81
CA ILE A 39 -9.34 -12.55 -12.91
C ILE A 39 -9.40 -14.06 -12.71
N ASP A 40 -8.90 -14.80 -13.70
CA ASP A 40 -8.79 -16.26 -13.64
C ASP A 40 -7.73 -16.66 -12.60
N LYS A 41 -8.02 -17.70 -11.84
CA LYS A 41 -7.09 -18.30 -10.87
C LYS A 41 -6.83 -19.74 -11.23
N LYS A 42 -5.57 -20.16 -11.17
CA LYS A 42 -5.18 -21.55 -11.46
C LYS A 42 -5.88 -22.58 -10.57
N TYR A 43 -6.27 -22.16 -9.37
CA TYR A 43 -6.96 -22.98 -8.38
C TYR A 43 -8.02 -22.12 -7.67
N GLY A 44 -9.22 -22.67 -7.47
CA GLY A 44 -10.33 -22.00 -6.82
C GLY A 44 -11.24 -21.21 -7.78
N ALA A 45 -12.10 -20.37 -7.22
CA ALA A 45 -13.01 -19.52 -8.00
C ALA A 45 -12.25 -18.31 -8.58
N PRO A 46 -12.71 -17.77 -9.75
CA PRO A 46 -12.19 -16.52 -10.27
C PRO A 46 -12.32 -15.39 -9.24
N SER A 47 -11.33 -14.51 -9.19
CA SER A 47 -11.38 -13.30 -8.36
C SER A 47 -12.11 -12.18 -9.10
N ILE A 48 -12.90 -11.39 -8.39
CA ILE A 48 -13.60 -10.23 -8.92
C ILE A 48 -13.12 -9.01 -8.14
N THR A 49 -12.64 -7.99 -8.84
CA THR A 49 -12.11 -6.79 -8.19
C THR A 49 -12.33 -5.52 -9.02
N LYS A 50 -12.37 -4.37 -8.35
CA LYS A 50 -12.26 -3.02 -8.94
C LYS A 50 -10.93 -2.35 -8.63
N ASP A 51 -10.12 -2.94 -7.76
CA ASP A 51 -8.82 -2.38 -7.42
C ASP A 51 -7.86 -2.44 -8.62
N GLY A 52 -7.32 -1.28 -8.98
CA GLY A 52 -6.46 -1.12 -10.14
C GLY A 52 -5.12 -1.83 -9.99
N VAL A 53 -4.53 -1.87 -8.79
CA VAL A 53 -3.25 -2.55 -8.57
C VAL A 53 -3.40 -4.06 -8.62
N SER A 54 -4.49 -4.61 -8.09
CA SER A 54 -4.80 -6.04 -8.19
C SER A 54 -4.96 -6.49 -9.64
N VAL A 55 -5.67 -5.71 -10.46
CA VAL A 55 -5.76 -5.97 -11.91
C VAL A 55 -4.40 -5.89 -12.57
N ALA A 56 -3.62 -4.84 -12.29
CA ALA A 56 -2.30 -4.63 -12.90
C ALA A 56 -1.32 -5.77 -12.57
N LYS A 57 -1.34 -6.28 -11.34
CA LYS A 57 -0.45 -7.35 -10.88
C LYS A 57 -0.65 -8.67 -11.65
N GLU A 58 -1.84 -8.97 -12.11
CA GLU A 58 -2.17 -10.22 -12.81
C GLU A 58 -1.89 -10.17 -14.33
N ILE A 59 -1.56 -8.98 -14.87
CA ILE A 59 -1.32 -8.85 -16.31
C ILE A 59 0.11 -9.27 -16.64
N GLU A 60 0.21 -10.30 -17.47
CA GLU A 60 1.43 -10.81 -18.07
C GLU A 60 1.20 -11.09 -19.57
N LEU A 61 2.05 -10.53 -20.44
CA LEU A 61 1.90 -10.63 -21.88
C LEU A 61 2.88 -11.65 -22.46
N LYS A 62 2.46 -12.34 -23.53
CA LYS A 62 3.27 -13.37 -24.19
C LYS A 62 4.52 -12.80 -24.85
N ASN A 63 4.40 -11.62 -25.51
CA ASN A 63 5.53 -10.95 -26.14
C ASN A 63 6.42 -10.31 -25.06
N PRO A 64 7.73 -10.63 -25.00
CA PRO A 64 8.61 -10.13 -23.94
C PRO A 64 8.75 -8.60 -23.92
N VAL A 65 8.82 -7.95 -25.09
CA VAL A 65 8.98 -6.50 -25.20
C VAL A 65 7.68 -5.78 -24.81
N GLU A 66 6.53 -6.28 -25.28
CA GLU A 66 5.22 -5.76 -24.85
C GLU A 66 5.03 -5.95 -23.34
N ASN A 67 5.45 -7.10 -22.80
CA ASN A 67 5.40 -7.35 -21.38
C ASN A 67 6.23 -6.37 -20.57
N MET A 68 7.42 -5.96 -21.06
CA MET A 68 8.21 -4.91 -20.39
C MET A 68 7.45 -3.60 -20.30
N GLY A 69 6.75 -3.18 -21.37
CA GLY A 69 5.90 -2.00 -21.35
C GLY A 69 4.76 -2.11 -20.31
N ALA A 70 4.11 -3.26 -20.23
CA ALA A 70 3.11 -3.54 -19.22
C ALA A 70 3.70 -3.50 -17.79
N GLN A 71 4.87 -4.14 -17.55
CA GLN A 71 5.52 -4.16 -16.25
C GLN A 71 5.94 -2.75 -15.77
N MET A 72 6.34 -1.84 -16.66
CA MET A 72 6.63 -0.46 -16.29
C MET A 72 5.38 0.27 -15.76
N VAL A 73 4.22 0.08 -16.38
CA VAL A 73 2.96 0.68 -15.88
C VAL A 73 2.45 -0.04 -14.63
N LYS A 74 2.68 -1.35 -14.52
CA LYS A 74 2.43 -2.10 -13.28
C LYS A 74 3.22 -1.51 -12.10
N GLU A 75 4.48 -1.09 -12.33
CA GLU A 75 5.29 -0.42 -11.30
C GLU A 75 4.67 0.91 -10.88
N VAL A 76 4.06 1.70 -11.81
CA VAL A 76 3.31 2.93 -11.47
C VAL A 76 2.18 2.62 -10.48
N ALA A 77 1.36 1.60 -10.78
CA ALA A 77 0.24 1.22 -9.92
C ALA A 77 0.74 0.73 -8.55
N SER A 78 1.77 -0.13 -8.53
CA SER A 78 2.33 -0.71 -7.30
C SER A 78 2.94 0.36 -6.40
N LYS A 79 3.77 1.27 -6.95
CA LYS A 79 4.36 2.37 -6.17
C LYS A 79 3.32 3.35 -5.63
N THR A 80 2.24 3.56 -6.38
CA THR A 80 1.14 4.43 -5.92
C THR A 80 0.39 3.77 -4.77
N ALA A 81 0.12 2.46 -4.84
CA ALA A 81 -0.43 1.69 -3.72
C ALA A 81 0.48 1.74 -2.49
N ASP A 82 1.79 1.51 -2.64
CA ASP A 82 2.77 1.50 -1.54
C ASP A 82 2.82 2.84 -0.78
N VAL A 83 2.72 3.99 -1.46
CA VAL A 83 2.92 5.32 -0.88
C VAL A 83 1.62 5.97 -0.43
N ALA A 84 0.56 5.83 -1.22
CA ALA A 84 -0.71 6.51 -1.00
C ALA A 84 -1.87 5.55 -0.66
N GLY A 85 -1.70 4.25 -0.93
CA GLY A 85 -2.68 3.20 -0.68
C GLY A 85 -3.90 3.22 -1.58
N ASP A 86 -4.06 4.27 -2.41
CA ASP A 86 -5.18 4.46 -3.35
C ASP A 86 -4.68 5.25 -4.58
N GLY A 87 -5.55 5.44 -5.59
CA GLY A 87 -5.24 6.21 -6.80
C GLY A 87 -4.45 5.44 -7.87
N THR A 88 -4.33 4.13 -7.74
CA THR A 88 -3.58 3.25 -8.65
C THR A 88 -4.10 3.30 -10.08
N THR A 89 -5.42 3.32 -10.26
CA THR A 89 -6.07 3.47 -11.57
C THR A 89 -5.84 4.86 -12.16
N THR A 90 -5.93 5.92 -11.36
CA THR A 90 -5.66 7.30 -11.81
C THR A 90 -4.21 7.44 -12.27
N ALA A 91 -3.25 6.88 -11.53
CA ALA A 91 -1.84 6.88 -11.89
C ALA A 91 -1.60 6.16 -13.22
N THR A 92 -2.24 5.00 -13.42
CA THR A 92 -2.18 4.22 -14.67
C THR A 92 -2.74 5.01 -15.87
N VAL A 93 -3.86 5.70 -15.69
CA VAL A 93 -4.47 6.54 -16.74
C VAL A 93 -3.56 7.72 -17.11
N LEU A 94 -2.99 8.40 -16.12
CA LEU A 94 -2.04 9.50 -16.32
C LEU A 94 -0.77 9.00 -17.03
N ALA A 95 -0.21 7.88 -16.63
CA ALA A 95 0.96 7.28 -17.27
C ALA A 95 0.68 6.97 -18.75
N GLN A 96 -0.42 6.30 -19.06
CA GLN A 96 -0.82 6.01 -20.44
C GLN A 96 -0.96 7.30 -21.27
N ALA A 97 -1.56 8.34 -20.70
CA ALA A 97 -1.77 9.60 -21.39
C ALA A 97 -0.44 10.31 -21.73
N ILE A 98 0.47 10.40 -20.75
CA ILE A 98 1.80 11.02 -20.92
C ILE A 98 2.62 10.22 -21.93
N ILE A 99 2.68 8.89 -21.81
CA ILE A 99 3.41 8.02 -22.74
C ILE A 99 2.85 8.16 -24.15
N THR A 100 1.54 8.09 -24.32
CA THR A 100 0.91 8.16 -25.65
C THR A 100 1.16 9.50 -26.35
N ALA A 101 1.03 10.61 -25.63
CA ALA A 101 1.30 11.92 -26.17
C ALA A 101 2.80 12.15 -26.41
N GLY A 102 3.64 11.70 -25.47
CA GLY A 102 5.10 11.81 -25.57
C GLY A 102 5.68 11.04 -26.75
N LEU A 103 5.31 9.77 -26.93
CA LEU A 103 5.79 8.95 -28.05
C LEU A 103 5.40 9.53 -29.41
N LYS A 104 4.22 10.18 -29.55
CA LYS A 104 3.86 10.88 -30.80
C LYS A 104 4.82 12.01 -31.11
N ASN A 105 5.23 12.79 -30.10
CA ASN A 105 6.16 13.90 -30.27
C ASN A 105 7.60 13.40 -30.54
N VAL A 106 8.04 12.32 -29.87
CA VAL A 106 9.34 11.67 -30.17
C VAL A 106 9.36 11.14 -31.61
N ALA A 107 8.29 10.52 -32.08
CA ALA A 107 8.17 10.08 -33.48
C ALA A 107 8.16 11.25 -34.47
N ALA A 108 7.69 12.42 -34.06
CA ALA A 108 7.74 13.65 -34.86
C ALA A 108 9.12 14.36 -34.82
N GLY A 109 10.10 13.83 -34.08
CA GLY A 109 11.48 14.33 -34.04
C GLY A 109 11.82 15.21 -32.84
N ALA A 110 10.93 15.34 -31.85
CA ALA A 110 11.24 16.05 -30.61
C ALA A 110 12.33 15.32 -29.80
N ASN A 111 13.21 16.08 -29.14
CA ASN A 111 14.26 15.54 -28.29
C ASN A 111 13.66 14.93 -27.00
N PRO A 112 13.77 13.59 -26.77
CA PRO A 112 13.15 12.94 -25.62
C PRO A 112 13.65 13.46 -24.27
N MET A 113 14.92 13.90 -24.20
CA MET A 113 15.52 14.41 -22.97
C MET A 113 14.96 15.79 -22.61
N ASP A 114 14.68 16.63 -23.59
CA ASP A 114 14.07 17.94 -23.37
C ASP A 114 12.56 17.82 -23.10
N LEU A 115 11.86 16.89 -23.77
CA LEU A 115 10.51 16.51 -23.40
C LEU A 115 10.42 16.10 -21.92
N LYS A 116 11.36 15.25 -21.46
CA LYS A 116 11.43 14.84 -20.05
C LYS A 116 11.61 16.04 -19.12
N ARG A 117 12.55 16.95 -19.43
CA ARG A 117 12.75 18.16 -18.61
C ARG A 117 11.48 19.02 -18.52
N GLY A 118 10.78 19.15 -19.63
CA GLY A 118 9.50 19.86 -19.68
C GLY A 118 8.42 19.18 -18.83
N ILE A 119 8.32 17.85 -18.89
CA ILE A 119 7.42 17.06 -18.06
C ILE A 119 7.75 17.25 -16.58
N ASP A 120 9.02 17.11 -16.19
CA ASP A 120 9.46 17.25 -14.79
C ASP A 120 9.14 18.64 -14.23
N LYS A 121 9.39 19.74 -15.01
CA LYS A 121 9.05 21.12 -14.63
C LYS A 121 7.53 21.29 -14.45
N ALA A 122 6.73 20.76 -15.37
CA ALA A 122 5.27 20.87 -15.30
C ALA A 122 4.70 20.10 -14.09
N VAL A 123 5.18 18.89 -13.83
CA VAL A 123 4.75 18.07 -12.67
C VAL A 123 5.05 18.79 -11.36
N ALA A 124 6.25 19.33 -11.19
CA ALA A 124 6.61 20.11 -10.00
C ALA A 124 5.66 21.30 -9.78
N GLN A 125 5.29 22.00 -10.85
CA GLN A 125 4.34 23.13 -10.79
C GLN A 125 2.93 22.66 -10.38
N VAL A 126 2.44 21.55 -10.96
CA VAL A 126 1.13 20.98 -10.63
C VAL A 126 1.07 20.53 -9.17
N ILE A 127 2.13 19.89 -8.68
CA ILE A 127 2.24 19.49 -7.27
C ILE A 127 2.14 20.71 -6.35
N GLY A 128 2.86 21.79 -6.69
CA GLY A 128 2.76 23.05 -5.96
C GLY A 128 1.34 23.64 -5.98
N ALA A 129 0.61 23.50 -7.08
CA ALA A 129 -0.79 23.95 -7.21
C ALA A 129 -1.74 23.06 -6.39
N LEU A 130 -1.58 21.74 -6.43
CA LEU A 130 -2.37 20.79 -5.62
C LEU A 130 -2.20 21.07 -4.12
N LYS A 131 -0.97 21.27 -3.65
CA LYS A 131 -0.70 21.60 -2.24
C LYS A 131 -1.34 22.93 -1.81
N LYS A 132 -1.35 23.94 -2.68
CA LYS A 132 -2.02 25.23 -2.40
C LYS A 132 -3.55 25.12 -2.38
N MET A 133 -4.12 24.22 -3.15
CA MET A 133 -5.56 23.96 -3.22
C MET A 133 -6.04 23.11 -2.05
N SER A 134 -5.15 22.32 -1.45
CA SER A 134 -5.48 21.38 -0.40
C SER A 134 -6.12 22.05 0.81
N LYS A 135 -7.21 21.46 1.30
CA LYS A 135 -7.91 21.85 2.53
C LYS A 135 -7.69 20.80 3.60
N SER A 136 -7.24 21.19 4.78
CA SER A 136 -7.03 20.26 5.89
C SER A 136 -8.35 19.61 6.30
N VAL A 137 -8.31 18.32 6.59
CA VAL A 137 -9.44 17.56 7.13
C VAL A 137 -9.54 17.76 8.64
N GLY A 138 -8.40 17.83 9.34
CA GLY A 138 -8.37 17.93 10.79
C GLY A 138 -9.06 16.75 11.46
N ASP A 139 -9.92 17.03 12.46
CA ASP A 139 -10.73 16.05 13.18
C ASP A 139 -12.21 16.09 12.72
N ASP A 140 -12.46 16.55 11.49
CA ASP A 140 -13.79 16.64 10.91
C ASP A 140 -14.29 15.25 10.47
N ASN A 141 -15.05 14.60 11.33
CA ASN A 141 -15.59 13.27 11.07
C ASN A 141 -16.45 13.21 9.80
N GLN A 142 -17.13 14.29 9.42
CA GLN A 142 -17.93 14.32 8.20
C GLN A 142 -17.04 14.25 6.95
N LYS A 143 -15.92 14.98 6.92
CA LYS A 143 -14.96 14.89 5.83
C LYS A 143 -14.27 13.53 5.77
N ILE A 144 -13.94 12.95 6.92
CA ILE A 144 -13.40 11.59 7.03
C ILE A 144 -14.38 10.58 6.44
N GLU A 145 -15.66 10.65 6.81
CA GLU A 145 -16.73 9.80 6.26
C GLU A 145 -16.88 9.97 4.75
N GLN A 146 -16.82 11.21 4.25
CA GLN A 146 -16.91 11.50 2.81
C GLN A 146 -15.74 10.90 2.02
N VAL A 147 -14.50 11.08 2.49
CA VAL A 147 -13.32 10.48 1.85
C VAL A 147 -13.45 8.97 1.82
N ALA A 148 -13.74 8.36 2.96
CA ALA A 148 -13.89 6.91 3.07
C ALA A 148 -15.01 6.37 2.18
N THR A 149 -16.15 7.08 2.11
CA THR A 149 -17.27 6.73 1.24
C THR A 149 -16.87 6.74 -0.23
N ILE A 150 -16.19 7.79 -0.69
CA ILE A 150 -15.76 7.92 -2.09
C ILE A 150 -14.76 6.81 -2.45
N SER A 151 -13.74 6.58 -1.63
CA SER A 151 -12.74 5.54 -1.88
C SER A 151 -13.33 4.14 -1.78
N ALA A 152 -14.35 3.93 -0.92
CA ALA A 152 -15.14 2.70 -0.87
C ALA A 152 -16.17 2.55 -2.02
N ASN A 153 -15.96 3.18 -3.18
CA ASN A 153 -16.89 3.14 -4.32
C ASN A 153 -18.32 3.64 -3.99
N ASN A 154 -18.42 4.70 -3.20
CA ASN A 154 -19.68 5.30 -2.70
C ASN A 154 -20.49 4.42 -1.73
N ASP A 155 -19.81 3.54 -1.00
CA ASP A 155 -20.41 2.77 0.09
C ASP A 155 -20.42 3.60 1.38
N ALA A 156 -21.59 4.18 1.71
CA ALA A 156 -21.75 5.04 2.87
C ALA A 156 -21.69 4.26 4.20
N GLU A 157 -21.97 2.96 4.20
CA GLU A 157 -21.85 2.12 5.39
C GLU A 157 -20.38 1.94 5.78
N ILE A 158 -19.53 1.62 4.80
CA ILE A 158 -18.08 1.55 5.00
C ILE A 158 -17.54 2.92 5.42
N GLY A 159 -17.99 4.00 4.80
CA GLY A 159 -17.57 5.36 5.16
C GLY A 159 -17.82 5.69 6.62
N LYS A 160 -19.02 5.38 7.14
CA LYS A 160 -19.39 5.57 8.56
C LYS A 160 -18.53 4.73 9.50
N LEU A 161 -18.33 3.45 9.18
CA LEU A 161 -17.56 2.54 10.01
C LEU A 161 -16.10 2.99 10.13
N ILE A 162 -15.49 3.49 9.05
CA ILE A 162 -14.12 4.04 9.07
C ILE A 162 -14.07 5.32 9.89
N ALA A 163 -15.01 6.25 9.71
CA ALA A 163 -15.09 7.47 10.50
C ALA A 163 -15.27 7.17 12.00
N GLU A 164 -16.12 6.19 12.34
CA GLU A 164 -16.29 5.70 13.72
C GLU A 164 -14.99 5.10 14.27
N ALA A 165 -14.31 4.26 13.50
CA ALA A 165 -13.03 3.68 13.88
C ALA A 165 -11.97 4.76 14.15
N MET A 166 -11.82 5.72 13.22
CA MET A 166 -10.90 6.86 13.37
C MET A 166 -11.21 7.70 14.61
N GLY A 167 -12.50 7.96 14.88
CA GLY A 167 -12.94 8.70 16.07
C GLY A 167 -12.60 7.98 17.38
N LYS A 168 -12.69 6.65 17.40
CA LYS A 168 -12.38 5.83 18.59
C LYS A 168 -10.89 5.77 18.92
N VAL A 169 -10.02 5.62 17.90
CA VAL A 169 -8.57 5.46 18.10
C VAL A 169 -7.78 6.76 17.95
N LYS A 170 -8.41 7.85 17.55
CA LYS A 170 -7.80 9.17 17.27
C LYS A 170 -6.76 9.11 16.13
N LYS A 171 -6.03 10.23 15.90
CA LYS A 171 -5.09 10.36 14.76
C LYS A 171 -3.93 9.36 14.77
N GLU A 172 -3.48 8.95 15.94
CA GLU A 172 -2.31 8.08 16.10
C GLU A 172 -2.68 6.62 16.36
N GLY A 173 -3.99 6.33 16.40
CA GLY A 173 -4.49 4.99 16.60
C GLY A 173 -4.41 4.14 15.33
N VAL A 174 -4.28 2.84 15.53
CA VAL A 174 -4.17 1.87 14.46
C VAL A 174 -5.53 1.29 14.15
N ILE A 175 -5.84 1.15 12.86
CA ILE A 175 -7.03 0.44 12.38
C ILE A 175 -6.54 -0.72 11.53
N THR A 176 -7.01 -1.93 11.84
CA THR A 176 -6.78 -3.15 11.07
C THR A 176 -8.08 -3.66 10.48
N VAL A 177 -7.98 -4.36 9.36
CA VAL A 177 -9.14 -4.93 8.66
C VAL A 177 -9.06 -6.45 8.71
N GLU A 178 -10.06 -7.07 9.32
CA GLU A 178 -10.14 -8.51 9.54
C GLU A 178 -11.40 -9.09 8.92
N GLU A 179 -11.41 -10.40 8.73
CA GLU A 179 -12.59 -11.13 8.27
C GLU A 179 -13.51 -11.45 9.43
N ALA A 180 -14.79 -11.07 9.30
CA ALA A 180 -15.80 -11.45 10.27
C ALA A 180 -16.16 -12.93 10.12
N LYS A 181 -16.57 -13.56 11.23
CA LYS A 181 -17.14 -14.92 11.22
C LYS A 181 -18.57 -14.98 10.68
N GLY A 182 -19.21 -13.81 10.52
CA GLY A 182 -20.58 -13.65 10.07
C GLY A 182 -20.70 -12.71 8.87
N THR A 183 -21.94 -12.36 8.53
CA THR A 183 -22.24 -11.49 7.37
C THR A 183 -22.20 -10.00 7.69
N GLU A 184 -22.20 -9.62 8.96
CA GLU A 184 -22.23 -8.23 9.39
C GLU A 184 -20.82 -7.63 9.50
N THR A 185 -20.67 -6.38 9.05
CA THR A 185 -19.43 -5.62 9.20
C THR A 185 -19.51 -4.79 10.48
N THR A 186 -18.50 -4.92 11.36
CA THR A 186 -18.50 -4.27 12.69
C THR A 186 -17.13 -3.67 13.02
N VAL A 187 -17.12 -2.70 13.95
CA VAL A 187 -15.90 -2.07 14.48
C VAL A 187 -15.78 -2.33 15.97
N THR A 188 -14.68 -2.93 16.37
CA THR A 188 -14.36 -3.18 17.79
C THR A 188 -12.99 -2.57 18.12
N VAL A 189 -12.85 -1.96 19.29
CA VAL A 189 -11.55 -1.50 19.79
C VAL A 189 -11.02 -2.53 20.77
N VAL A 190 -9.81 -2.98 20.55
CA VAL A 190 -9.11 -3.96 21.38
C VAL A 190 -7.80 -3.38 21.91
N GLU A 191 -7.27 -3.98 22.97
CA GLU A 191 -5.94 -3.65 23.46
C GLU A 191 -4.89 -4.03 22.40
N GLY A 192 -4.01 -3.11 22.06
CA GLY A 192 -3.02 -3.34 21.01
C GLY A 192 -2.17 -2.12 20.75
N MET A 193 -1.14 -2.28 19.94
CA MET A 193 -0.28 -1.19 19.52
C MET A 193 0.42 -1.47 18.19
N GLN A 194 0.86 -0.42 17.52
CA GLN A 194 1.76 -0.51 16.37
C GLN A 194 3.07 0.20 16.68
N PHE A 195 4.17 -0.36 16.18
CA PHE A 195 5.48 0.29 16.21
C PHE A 195 6.20 0.17 14.87
N ASP A 196 7.03 1.14 14.57
CA ASP A 196 7.72 1.36 13.31
C ASP A 196 8.98 0.47 13.15
N ARG A 197 8.76 -0.84 13.13
CA ARG A 197 9.75 -1.86 12.78
C ARG A 197 9.06 -2.97 12.00
N GLY A 198 9.51 -3.22 10.78
CA GLY A 198 9.08 -4.32 9.96
C GLY A 198 9.93 -5.58 10.14
N TYR A 199 9.63 -6.60 9.34
CA TYR A 199 10.37 -7.87 9.39
C TYR A 199 11.85 -7.67 9.00
N ILE A 200 12.74 -8.38 9.69
CA ILE A 200 14.19 -8.34 9.39
C ILE A 200 14.51 -8.98 8.03
N SER A 201 13.68 -9.92 7.59
CA SER A 201 13.87 -10.62 6.31
C SER A 201 12.54 -10.82 5.59
N PRO A 202 12.48 -10.54 4.26
CA PRO A 202 11.29 -10.82 3.44
C PRO A 202 10.89 -12.30 3.43
N TYR A 203 11.80 -13.20 3.75
CA TYR A 203 11.49 -14.63 3.85
C TYR A 203 10.54 -14.97 5.00
N PHE A 204 10.28 -14.06 5.94
CA PHE A 204 9.28 -14.25 6.99
C PHE A 204 7.84 -14.01 6.50
N VAL A 205 7.65 -13.41 5.33
CA VAL A 205 6.34 -13.15 4.73
C VAL A 205 5.51 -14.43 4.63
N THR A 206 4.25 -14.35 5.03
CA THR A 206 3.25 -15.42 4.93
C THR A 206 2.17 -15.12 3.90
N ASN A 207 1.89 -13.83 3.66
CA ASN A 207 0.98 -13.34 2.62
C ASN A 207 1.80 -12.59 1.56
N ALA A 208 2.09 -13.26 0.45
CA ALA A 208 2.90 -12.69 -0.64
C ALA A 208 2.19 -11.54 -1.38
N ASP A 209 0.87 -11.53 -1.44
CA ASP A 209 0.10 -10.49 -2.15
C ASP A 209 0.23 -9.13 -1.45
N LYS A 210 0.20 -9.13 -0.12
CA LYS A 210 0.34 -7.93 0.72
C LYS A 210 1.77 -7.72 1.24
N MET A 211 2.68 -8.66 1.00
CA MET A 211 4.05 -8.67 1.56
C MET A 211 4.04 -8.55 3.10
N GLU A 212 3.15 -9.28 3.75
CA GLU A 212 2.98 -9.27 5.20
C GLU A 212 3.31 -10.63 5.83
N ALA A 213 3.87 -10.62 7.02
CA ALA A 213 3.96 -11.79 7.89
C ALA A 213 2.82 -11.72 8.93
N VAL A 214 1.88 -12.65 8.83
CA VAL A 214 0.73 -12.76 9.73
C VAL A 214 0.92 -13.95 10.66
N LEU A 215 0.83 -13.71 11.97
CA LEU A 215 0.97 -14.70 13.02
C LEU A 215 -0.31 -14.75 13.87
N GLU A 216 -1.00 -15.87 13.84
CA GLU A 216 -2.23 -16.11 14.60
C GLU A 216 -1.91 -16.75 15.95
N ASN A 217 -2.40 -16.17 17.04
CA ASN A 217 -2.14 -16.60 18.42
C ASN A 217 -0.65 -16.85 18.74
N PRO A 218 0.27 -15.91 18.38
CA PRO A 218 1.68 -16.10 18.54
C PRO A 218 2.13 -16.02 20.00
N TYR A 219 3.29 -16.65 20.27
CA TYR A 219 4.16 -16.25 21.36
C TYR A 219 5.05 -15.07 20.93
N ILE A 220 5.47 -14.25 21.90
CA ILE A 220 6.32 -13.07 21.66
C ILE A 220 7.52 -13.17 22.59
N LEU A 221 8.69 -13.31 22.02
CA LEU A 221 9.97 -13.26 22.73
C LEU A 221 10.51 -11.83 22.70
N LEU A 222 10.74 -11.25 23.87
CA LEU A 222 11.31 -9.91 24.05
C LEU A 222 12.72 -10.03 24.60
N TYR A 223 13.73 -9.66 23.82
CA TYR A 223 15.14 -9.74 24.20
C TYR A 223 15.85 -8.41 23.98
N ASP A 224 16.59 -7.91 24.99
CA ASP A 224 17.19 -6.59 24.98
C ASP A 224 18.50 -6.47 24.20
N LYS A 225 19.08 -7.61 23.79
CA LYS A 225 20.33 -7.69 23.04
C LYS A 225 20.13 -8.26 21.64
N LYS A 226 21.22 -8.28 20.88
CA LYS A 226 21.32 -8.89 19.57
C LYS A 226 21.42 -10.42 19.68
N ILE A 227 20.74 -11.12 18.74
CA ILE A 227 20.78 -12.58 18.60
C ILE A 227 21.55 -12.93 17.33
N SER A 228 22.78 -13.42 17.47
CA SER A 228 23.62 -13.83 16.33
C SER A 228 23.90 -15.33 16.31
N ASN A 229 23.77 -16.00 17.48
CA ASN A 229 24.06 -17.42 17.67
C ASN A 229 22.78 -18.18 18.06
N MET A 230 22.56 -19.32 17.42
CA MET A 230 21.40 -20.18 17.69
C MET A 230 21.45 -20.87 19.05
N LYS A 231 22.63 -21.07 19.64
CA LYS A 231 22.81 -21.87 20.85
C LYS A 231 21.96 -21.37 22.03
N GLU A 232 21.90 -20.05 22.21
CA GLU A 232 21.13 -19.44 23.30
C GLU A 232 19.61 -19.46 23.04
N LEU A 233 19.23 -19.43 21.77
CA LEU A 233 17.82 -19.39 21.35
C LEU A 233 17.18 -20.79 21.28
N LEU A 234 18.00 -21.84 21.08
CA LEU A 234 17.53 -23.19 20.83
C LEU A 234 16.60 -23.74 21.94
N PRO A 235 16.89 -23.58 23.26
CA PRO A 235 16.04 -24.14 24.32
C PRO A 235 14.61 -23.59 24.28
N ILE A 236 14.42 -22.30 23.98
CA ILE A 236 13.08 -21.70 23.91
C ILE A 236 12.37 -22.10 22.60
N LEU A 237 13.10 -22.20 21.47
CA LEU A 237 12.53 -22.63 20.21
C LEU A 237 11.97 -24.05 20.28
N GLU A 238 12.69 -24.99 20.91
CA GLU A 238 12.23 -26.37 21.08
C GLU A 238 10.91 -26.42 21.86
N LYS A 239 10.79 -25.62 22.92
CA LYS A 239 9.55 -25.53 23.73
C LYS A 239 8.40 -24.93 22.89
N VAL A 240 8.67 -23.90 22.10
CA VAL A 240 7.64 -23.27 21.24
C VAL A 240 7.18 -24.23 20.15
N VAL A 241 8.08 -24.94 19.49
CA VAL A 241 7.74 -25.94 18.46
C VAL A 241 6.80 -27.02 19.01
N GLN A 242 7.02 -27.49 20.22
CA GLN A 242 6.14 -28.49 20.86
C GLN A 242 4.70 -27.99 21.04
N THR A 243 4.48 -26.68 21.13
CA THR A 243 3.13 -26.09 21.24
C THR A 243 2.42 -25.93 19.89
N GLY A 244 3.14 -25.96 18.77
CA GLY A 244 2.63 -25.69 17.41
C GLY A 244 2.26 -24.24 17.15
N ARG A 245 2.43 -23.33 18.12
CA ARG A 245 2.11 -21.90 17.98
C ARG A 245 3.22 -21.13 17.26
N PRO A 246 2.88 -20.07 16.52
CA PRO A 246 3.87 -19.16 15.94
C PRO A 246 4.68 -18.42 17.02
N LEU A 247 5.87 -17.96 16.65
CA LEU A 247 6.74 -17.13 17.48
C LEU A 247 7.09 -15.83 16.77
N LEU A 248 6.91 -14.70 17.42
CA LEU A 248 7.55 -13.44 17.07
C LEU A 248 8.76 -13.21 17.97
N ILE A 249 9.91 -12.92 17.39
CA ILE A 249 11.10 -12.47 18.11
C ILE A 249 11.23 -10.96 17.93
N ILE A 250 11.28 -10.23 19.06
CA ILE A 250 11.58 -8.80 19.11
C ILE A 250 12.90 -8.65 19.86
N ALA A 251 13.97 -8.32 19.16
CA ALA A 251 15.32 -8.21 19.72
C ALA A 251 16.00 -6.93 19.22
N GLU A 252 17.12 -6.53 19.81
CA GLU A 252 17.91 -5.40 19.28
C GLU A 252 18.24 -5.63 17.79
N ASP A 253 18.68 -6.81 17.44
CA ASP A 253 18.86 -7.30 16.08
C ASP A 253 18.84 -8.84 16.07
N VAL A 254 18.57 -9.42 14.89
CA VAL A 254 18.77 -10.86 14.66
C VAL A 254 19.54 -11.02 13.37
N ASP A 255 20.74 -11.58 13.43
CA ASP A 255 21.59 -11.70 12.24
C ASP A 255 22.41 -12.99 12.21
N GLY A 256 23.36 -13.07 11.29
CA GLY A 256 24.33 -14.14 11.17
C GLY A 256 23.70 -15.52 11.07
N GLU A 257 24.24 -16.46 11.85
CA GLU A 257 23.80 -17.86 11.90
C GLU A 257 22.35 -17.98 12.40
N ALA A 258 21.96 -17.16 13.38
CA ALA A 258 20.62 -17.19 13.94
C ALA A 258 19.57 -16.85 12.88
N LEU A 259 19.72 -15.74 12.15
CA LEU A 259 18.79 -15.36 11.10
C LEU A 259 18.71 -16.40 9.99
N ALA A 260 19.85 -16.89 9.52
CA ALA A 260 19.89 -17.89 8.45
C ALA A 260 19.15 -19.17 8.86
N THR A 261 19.36 -19.65 10.10
CA THR A 261 18.72 -20.86 10.62
C THR A 261 17.21 -20.66 10.78
N LEU A 262 16.76 -19.52 11.30
CA LEU A 262 15.32 -19.21 11.44
C LEU A 262 14.63 -19.18 10.06
N VAL A 263 15.24 -18.51 9.07
CA VAL A 263 14.72 -18.43 7.70
C VAL A 263 14.62 -19.83 7.07
N VAL A 264 15.67 -20.66 7.16
CA VAL A 264 15.68 -22.01 6.58
C VAL A 264 14.59 -22.89 7.21
N ASN A 265 14.44 -22.86 8.54
CA ASN A 265 13.42 -23.64 9.22
C ASN A 265 11.99 -23.15 8.93
N LYS A 266 11.79 -21.83 8.77
CA LYS A 266 10.52 -21.27 8.32
C LYS A 266 10.17 -21.72 6.90
N LEU A 267 11.13 -21.67 5.95
CA LEU A 267 10.92 -22.11 4.57
C LEU A 267 10.63 -23.61 4.47
N ARG A 268 11.20 -24.42 5.37
CA ARG A 268 10.91 -25.87 5.47
C ARG A 268 9.56 -26.16 6.15
N GLY A 269 8.87 -25.15 6.68
CA GLY A 269 7.61 -25.30 7.40
C GLY A 269 7.74 -25.90 8.81
N SER A 270 8.95 -26.12 9.31
CA SER A 270 9.20 -26.65 10.66
C SER A 270 9.02 -25.60 11.77
N LEU A 271 9.15 -24.31 11.43
CA LEU A 271 8.91 -23.20 12.35
C LEU A 271 7.93 -22.19 11.72
N LYS A 272 6.95 -21.77 12.48
CA LYS A 272 6.11 -20.61 12.18
C LYS A 272 6.68 -19.41 12.94
N ILE A 273 7.53 -18.63 12.31
CA ILE A 273 8.33 -17.61 12.99
C ILE A 273 8.49 -16.33 12.14
N ALA A 274 8.58 -15.20 12.83
CA ALA A 274 9.07 -13.95 12.29
C ALA A 274 9.99 -13.27 13.31
N ALA A 275 10.85 -12.37 12.83
CA ALA A 275 11.73 -11.58 13.67
C ALA A 275 11.72 -10.12 13.23
N VAL A 276 11.67 -9.21 14.20
CA VAL A 276 11.69 -7.77 14.02
C VAL A 276 12.71 -7.13 14.97
N LYS A 277 13.23 -5.96 14.59
CA LYS A 277 14.07 -5.18 15.49
C LYS A 277 13.23 -4.50 16.56
N SER A 278 13.76 -4.37 17.76
CA SER A 278 13.11 -3.62 18.83
C SER A 278 12.96 -2.13 18.45
N PRO A 279 11.83 -1.50 18.80
CA PRO A 279 11.59 -0.09 18.48
C PRO A 279 12.44 0.83 19.37
N GLY A 280 12.85 1.97 18.82
CA GLY A 280 13.64 2.98 19.53
C GLY A 280 15.13 2.64 19.68
N PHE A 281 15.84 3.47 20.45
CA PHE A 281 17.27 3.34 20.75
C PHE A 281 17.53 3.69 22.22
N GLY A 282 18.58 3.11 22.82
CA GLY A 282 18.99 3.41 24.19
C GLY A 282 17.87 3.17 25.21
N ASP A 283 17.68 4.10 26.14
CA ASP A 283 16.68 3.98 27.21
C ASP A 283 15.24 4.00 26.67
N ARG A 284 15.00 4.66 25.53
CA ARG A 284 13.70 4.63 24.87
C ARG A 284 13.36 3.23 24.36
N ARG A 285 14.35 2.49 23.84
CA ARG A 285 14.17 1.10 23.41
C ARG A 285 13.74 0.24 24.61
N LYS A 286 14.44 0.36 25.75
CA LYS A 286 14.08 -0.37 26.99
C LYS A 286 12.64 -0.06 27.42
N ALA A 287 12.27 1.22 27.43
CA ALA A 287 10.92 1.64 27.81
C ALA A 287 9.82 1.13 26.86
N MET A 288 10.09 1.13 25.54
CA MET A 288 9.13 0.60 24.55
C MET A 288 9.03 -0.93 24.62
N MET A 289 10.13 -1.64 24.88
CA MET A 289 10.11 -3.07 25.11
C MET A 289 9.27 -3.46 26.34
N GLU A 290 9.37 -2.67 27.42
CA GLU A 290 8.52 -2.83 28.60
C GLU A 290 7.03 -2.56 28.29
N ASP A 291 6.72 -1.55 27.47
CA ASP A 291 5.34 -1.27 27.07
C ASP A 291 4.75 -2.46 26.30
N ILE A 292 5.52 -3.07 25.38
CA ILE A 292 5.12 -4.29 24.67
C ILE A 292 4.97 -5.48 25.63
N ALA A 293 5.89 -5.63 26.59
CA ALA A 293 5.81 -6.69 27.60
C ALA A 293 4.51 -6.59 28.41
N ILE A 294 4.18 -5.39 28.90
CA ILE A 294 2.95 -5.14 29.68
C ILE A 294 1.71 -5.40 28.82
N LEU A 295 1.72 -4.97 27.55
CA LEU A 295 0.61 -5.18 26.62
C LEU A 295 0.36 -6.65 26.33
N THR A 296 1.39 -7.48 26.32
CA THR A 296 1.32 -8.87 25.88
C THR A 296 1.41 -9.90 27.03
N ASP A 297 1.47 -9.44 28.27
CA ASP A 297 1.72 -10.25 29.49
C ASP A 297 3.04 -11.05 29.39
N GLY A 298 4.07 -10.44 28.79
CA GLY A 298 5.40 -11.01 28.63
C GLY A 298 6.43 -10.38 29.57
N THR A 299 7.66 -10.89 29.50
CA THR A 299 8.80 -10.38 30.24
C THR A 299 9.94 -10.05 29.30
N VAL A 300 10.55 -8.87 29.44
CA VAL A 300 11.76 -8.55 28.70
C VAL A 300 12.92 -9.35 29.29
N ILE A 301 13.52 -10.20 28.48
CA ILE A 301 14.71 -10.95 28.87
C ILE A 301 15.91 -10.03 28.76
N SER A 302 16.45 -9.65 29.90
CA SER A 302 17.60 -8.77 30.06
C SER A 302 18.55 -9.28 31.13
N GLU A 303 19.83 -9.39 30.78
CA GLU A 303 20.85 -9.80 31.76
C GLU A 303 21.02 -8.75 32.87
N GLU A 304 20.75 -7.49 32.59
CA GLU A 304 20.75 -6.43 33.61
C GLU A 304 19.69 -6.68 34.70
N GLN A 305 18.58 -7.34 34.32
CA GLN A 305 17.50 -7.74 35.23
C GLN A 305 17.67 -9.17 35.77
N GLY A 306 18.77 -9.85 35.42
CA GLY A 306 19.08 -11.21 35.89
C GLY A 306 18.48 -12.32 35.03
N TYR A 307 17.84 -12.01 33.89
CA TYR A 307 17.26 -13.00 32.98
C TYR A 307 18.26 -13.37 31.87
N LYS A 308 18.35 -14.69 31.56
CA LYS A 308 19.18 -15.20 30.48
C LYS A 308 18.30 -15.88 29.42
N LEU A 309 18.69 -15.73 28.15
CA LEU A 309 17.93 -16.28 27.02
C LEU A 309 17.93 -17.82 27.03
N ASP A 310 19.04 -18.46 27.37
CA ASP A 310 19.18 -19.91 27.44
C ASP A 310 18.38 -20.55 28.59
N ALA A 311 18.02 -19.78 29.61
CA ALA A 311 17.21 -20.19 30.75
C ALA A 311 15.70 -19.84 30.58
N ALA A 312 15.33 -19.18 29.48
CA ALA A 312 13.97 -18.78 29.26
C ALA A 312 13.01 -19.95 29.05
N ASP A 313 11.76 -19.75 29.45
CA ASP A 313 10.68 -20.69 29.19
C ASP A 313 9.40 -19.97 28.66
N LEU A 314 8.34 -20.76 28.44
CA LEU A 314 7.09 -20.23 27.88
C LEU A 314 6.38 -19.21 28.77
N THR A 315 6.72 -19.11 30.05
CA THR A 315 6.12 -18.15 30.99
C THR A 315 6.66 -16.73 30.80
N TYR A 316 7.85 -16.59 30.20
CA TYR A 316 8.42 -15.28 29.86
C TYR A 316 7.86 -14.73 28.55
N LEU A 317 7.25 -15.60 27.72
CA LEU A 317 6.76 -15.19 26.41
C LEU A 317 5.44 -14.44 26.51
N GLY A 318 5.40 -13.25 25.90
CA GLY A 318 4.16 -12.53 25.67
C GLY A 318 3.24 -13.29 24.73
N LYS A 319 1.96 -12.89 24.68
CA LYS A 319 0.91 -13.48 23.84
C LYS A 319 0.03 -12.37 23.26
N ALA A 320 -0.49 -12.62 22.06
CA ALA A 320 -1.49 -11.79 21.43
C ALA A 320 -2.44 -12.67 20.61
N GLU A 321 -3.58 -12.14 20.22
CA GLU A 321 -4.50 -12.84 19.31
C GLU A 321 -3.93 -12.89 17.91
N LYS A 322 -3.37 -11.74 17.44
CA LYS A 322 -2.79 -11.64 16.11
C LYS A 322 -1.64 -10.63 16.07
N ILE A 323 -0.65 -10.92 15.22
CA ILE A 323 0.41 -9.97 14.87
C ILE A 323 0.51 -9.89 13.35
N THR A 324 0.53 -8.67 12.82
CA THR A 324 0.77 -8.39 11.40
C THR A 324 2.03 -7.55 11.28
N ILE A 325 2.96 -8.00 10.43
CA ILE A 325 4.25 -7.35 10.21
C ILE A 325 4.39 -7.07 8.72
N ASP A 326 4.50 -5.81 8.37
CA ASP A 326 4.88 -5.38 7.03
C ASP A 326 6.38 -5.03 6.94
N LYS A 327 6.81 -4.39 5.87
CA LYS A 327 8.23 -3.99 5.68
C LYS A 327 8.68 -2.91 6.68
N ASP A 328 7.74 -2.11 7.18
CA ASP A 328 8.02 -0.90 7.96
C ASP A 328 7.47 -0.98 9.39
N ASN A 329 6.40 -1.74 9.63
CA ASN A 329 5.64 -1.73 10.87
C ASN A 329 5.34 -3.14 11.42
N THR A 330 5.13 -3.20 12.72
CA THR A 330 4.59 -4.36 13.44
C THR A 330 3.37 -3.93 14.24
N THR A 331 2.22 -4.57 13.99
CA THR A 331 0.95 -4.34 14.69
C THR A 331 0.61 -5.53 15.57
N VAL A 332 0.46 -5.29 16.85
CA VAL A 332 -0.01 -6.26 17.86
C VAL A 332 -1.48 -6.00 18.11
N VAL A 333 -2.33 -7.00 17.89
CA VAL A 333 -3.79 -6.94 18.08
C VAL A 333 -4.19 -7.83 19.24
N ASN A 334 -4.96 -7.29 20.16
CA ASN A 334 -5.49 -7.97 21.34
C ASN A 334 -4.40 -8.71 22.13
N GLY A 335 -3.45 -7.94 22.68
CA GLY A 335 -2.43 -8.44 23.58
C GLY A 335 -3.04 -9.03 24.87
N ALA A 336 -2.42 -10.07 25.41
CA ALA A 336 -2.90 -10.78 26.60
C ALA A 336 -2.65 -10.03 27.93
N GLY A 337 -2.11 -8.81 27.88
CA GLY A 337 -1.81 -8.00 29.05
C GLY A 337 -3.04 -7.65 29.88
N LYS A 338 -2.87 -7.61 31.19
CA LYS A 338 -3.96 -7.24 32.11
C LYS A 338 -4.25 -5.77 32.01
N LYS A 339 -5.52 -5.42 31.87
CA LYS A 339 -5.99 -4.03 31.69
C LYS A 339 -5.54 -3.09 32.81
N GLU A 340 -5.47 -3.61 34.05
CA GLU A 340 -4.98 -2.87 35.20
C GLU A 340 -3.51 -2.46 35.02
N ASN A 341 -2.66 -3.36 34.54
CA ASN A 341 -1.24 -3.12 34.31
C ASN A 341 -1.03 -2.11 33.17
N ILE A 342 -1.80 -2.24 32.07
CA ILE A 342 -1.77 -1.30 30.94
C ILE A 342 -2.20 0.09 31.42
N THR A 343 -3.28 0.20 32.21
CA THR A 343 -3.75 1.46 32.77
C THR A 343 -2.72 2.09 33.72
N ALA A 344 -2.08 1.29 34.58
CA ALA A 344 -1.03 1.76 35.47
C ALA A 344 0.17 2.32 34.67
N ARG A 345 0.56 1.63 33.58
CA ARG A 345 1.65 2.09 32.69
C ARG A 345 1.29 3.39 31.96
N VAL A 346 0.07 3.51 31.45
CA VAL A 346 -0.46 4.75 30.87
C VAL A 346 -0.39 5.91 31.85
N ASN A 347 -0.79 5.71 33.10
CA ASN A 347 -0.72 6.74 34.13
C ASN A 347 0.73 7.11 34.49
N GLN A 348 1.64 6.16 34.51
CA GLN A 348 3.07 6.41 34.70
C GLN A 348 3.65 7.29 33.59
N ILE A 349 3.31 7.01 32.32
CA ILE A 349 3.77 7.83 31.20
C ILE A 349 3.17 9.25 31.29
N LYS A 350 1.89 9.40 31.65
CA LYS A 350 1.27 10.72 31.88
C LYS A 350 2.00 11.52 32.93
N ALA A 351 2.34 10.92 34.06
CA ALA A 351 3.11 11.58 35.12
C ALA A 351 4.51 12.01 34.64
N GLN A 352 5.16 11.19 33.78
CA GLN A 352 6.44 11.57 33.17
C GLN A 352 6.30 12.78 32.23
N ILE A 353 5.21 12.87 31.45
CA ILE A 353 4.92 14.02 30.58
C ILE A 353 4.75 15.31 31.38
N GLU A 354 4.14 15.25 32.57
CA GLU A 354 3.93 16.40 33.43
C GLU A 354 5.24 16.88 34.13
N THR A 355 6.16 15.94 34.37
CA THR A 355 7.40 16.24 35.13
C THR A 355 8.59 16.56 34.23
N THR A 356 8.57 16.17 32.95
CA THR A 356 9.70 16.45 32.04
C THR A 356 9.77 17.93 31.67
N THR A 357 10.99 18.45 31.62
CA THR A 357 11.29 19.84 31.21
C THR A 357 11.78 19.94 29.77
N SER A 358 12.02 18.81 29.10
CA SER A 358 12.48 18.73 27.71
C SER A 358 11.27 18.61 26.77
N ASP A 359 11.11 19.58 25.88
CA ASP A 359 10.04 19.54 24.86
C ASP A 359 10.16 18.31 23.95
N TYR A 360 11.38 17.90 23.60
CA TYR A 360 11.64 16.71 22.82
C TYR A 360 11.22 15.43 23.56
N ASP A 361 11.59 15.29 24.85
CA ASP A 361 11.18 14.11 25.64
C ASP A 361 9.67 14.08 25.85
N LYS A 362 9.06 15.26 26.03
CA LYS A 362 7.62 15.40 26.15
C LYS A 362 6.90 14.92 24.90
N GLU A 363 7.35 15.32 23.71
CA GLU A 363 6.82 14.86 22.43
C GLU A 363 6.93 13.34 22.32
N LYS A 364 8.09 12.77 22.65
CA LYS A 364 8.31 11.31 22.54
C LYS A 364 7.54 10.49 23.58
N LEU A 365 7.31 11.04 24.77
CA LEU A 365 6.43 10.42 25.75
C LEU A 365 4.95 10.49 25.31
N GLN A 366 4.53 11.58 24.65
CA GLN A 366 3.20 11.70 24.06
C GLN A 366 2.97 10.68 22.93
N GLU A 367 3.93 10.50 22.01
CA GLU A 367 3.87 9.44 20.99
C GLU A 367 3.71 8.06 21.63
N ARG A 368 4.49 7.76 22.65
CA ARG A 368 4.45 6.48 23.36
C ARG A 368 3.13 6.26 24.08
N LEU A 369 2.62 7.32 24.74
CA LEU A 369 1.29 7.32 25.37
C LEU A 369 0.18 7.01 24.36
N ALA A 370 0.21 7.67 23.20
CA ALA A 370 -0.78 7.49 22.16
C ALA A 370 -0.78 6.07 21.59
N LYS A 371 0.41 5.49 21.37
CA LYS A 371 0.56 4.10 20.90
C LYS A 371 0.01 3.07 21.91
N LEU A 372 0.21 3.28 23.21
CA LEU A 372 -0.24 2.35 24.25
C LEU A 372 -1.70 2.57 24.65
N ALA A 373 -2.16 3.83 24.74
CA ALA A 373 -3.51 4.16 25.22
C ALA A 373 -4.57 4.17 24.10
N GLY A 374 -4.15 4.26 22.83
CA GLY A 374 -5.06 4.34 21.69
C GLY A 374 -5.74 3.02 21.34
N GLY A 375 -5.13 1.90 21.70
CA GLY A 375 -5.59 0.58 21.28
C GLY A 375 -5.50 0.38 19.76
N VAL A 376 -6.12 -0.70 19.28
CA VAL A 376 -6.28 -1.00 17.87
C VAL A 376 -7.78 -1.11 17.56
N ALA A 377 -8.28 -0.33 16.61
CA ALA A 377 -9.62 -0.55 16.08
C ALA A 377 -9.55 -1.69 15.05
N VAL A 378 -10.30 -2.75 15.28
CA VAL A 378 -10.43 -3.87 14.34
C VAL A 378 -11.75 -3.72 13.61
N LEU A 379 -11.67 -3.57 12.29
CA LEU A 379 -12.82 -3.52 11.42
C LEU A 379 -13.04 -4.92 10.84
N TYR A 380 -14.02 -5.63 11.37
CA TYR A 380 -14.40 -6.97 10.92
C TYR A 380 -15.33 -6.85 9.72
N VAL A 381 -14.87 -7.30 8.55
CA VAL A 381 -15.65 -7.26 7.31
C VAL A 381 -16.45 -8.55 7.18
N GLY A 382 -17.78 -8.42 7.05
CA GLY A 382 -18.71 -9.53 6.86
C GLY A 382 -19.26 -9.58 5.45
N ALA A 383 -19.43 -10.80 4.89
CA ALA A 383 -20.09 -11.04 3.61
C ALA A 383 -20.69 -12.45 3.56
N ALA A 384 -21.56 -12.70 2.55
CA ALA A 384 -22.22 -13.99 2.39
C ALA A 384 -21.33 -15.05 1.73
N THR A 385 -20.35 -14.62 0.92
CA THR A 385 -19.42 -15.51 0.18
C THR A 385 -17.98 -15.05 0.36
N GLU A 386 -17.02 -15.97 0.21
CA GLU A 386 -15.59 -15.68 0.31
C GLU A 386 -15.13 -14.66 -0.76
N VAL A 387 -15.68 -14.76 -1.97
CA VAL A 387 -15.36 -13.82 -3.08
C VAL A 387 -15.82 -12.40 -2.74
N GLU A 388 -17.05 -12.25 -2.22
CA GLU A 388 -17.59 -10.97 -1.78
C GLU A 388 -16.81 -10.43 -0.58
N MET A 389 -16.45 -11.30 0.37
CA MET A 389 -15.65 -10.96 1.55
C MET A 389 -14.32 -10.33 1.14
N LYS A 390 -13.61 -10.96 0.20
CA LYS A 390 -12.32 -10.47 -0.27
C LYS A 390 -12.47 -9.12 -0.99
N GLU A 391 -13.46 -8.98 -1.88
CA GLU A 391 -13.72 -7.71 -2.58
C GLU A 391 -14.05 -6.58 -1.59
N LYS A 392 -14.92 -6.87 -0.62
CA LYS A 392 -15.32 -5.88 0.40
C LYS A 392 -14.14 -5.50 1.30
N LYS A 393 -13.29 -6.45 1.65
CA LYS A 393 -12.07 -6.21 2.45
C LYS A 393 -11.07 -5.33 1.71
N ASP A 394 -10.78 -5.61 0.43
CA ASP A 394 -9.89 -4.79 -0.39
C ASP A 394 -10.43 -3.35 -0.48
N ARG A 395 -11.72 -3.17 -0.69
CA ARG A 395 -12.39 -1.86 -0.74
C ARG A 395 -12.34 -1.10 0.59
N VAL A 396 -12.43 -1.79 1.71
CA VAL A 396 -12.27 -1.20 3.05
C VAL A 396 -10.83 -0.80 3.30
N ASP A 397 -9.86 -1.62 2.89
CA ASP A 397 -8.42 -1.30 2.99
C ASP A 397 -8.10 -0.03 2.17
N ASP A 398 -8.56 0.07 0.92
CA ASP A 398 -8.38 1.26 0.07
C ASP A 398 -8.97 2.51 0.73
N ALA A 399 -10.20 2.41 1.25
CA ALA A 399 -10.87 3.53 1.91
C ALA A 399 -10.14 3.97 3.19
N LEU A 400 -9.56 3.04 3.94
CA LEU A 400 -8.76 3.34 5.12
C LEU A 400 -7.46 4.07 4.76
N HIS A 401 -6.76 3.60 3.72
CA HIS A 401 -5.54 4.24 3.22
C HIS A 401 -5.81 5.65 2.68
N ALA A 402 -6.86 5.83 1.88
CA ALA A 402 -7.28 7.13 1.38
C ALA A 402 -7.63 8.10 2.52
N THR A 403 -8.30 7.60 3.56
CA THR A 403 -8.65 8.42 4.73
C THR A 403 -7.40 8.88 5.50
N ARG A 404 -6.43 8.00 5.71
CA ARG A 404 -5.13 8.37 6.30
C ARG A 404 -4.40 9.40 5.45
N ALA A 405 -4.34 9.20 4.14
CA ALA A 405 -3.74 10.15 3.20
C ALA A 405 -4.41 11.53 3.25
N ALA A 406 -5.73 11.58 3.42
CA ALA A 406 -6.49 12.82 3.59
C ALA A 406 -6.20 13.54 4.92
N VAL A 407 -6.02 12.80 6.00
CA VAL A 407 -5.62 13.37 7.30
C VAL A 407 -4.21 13.95 7.25
N GLU A 408 -3.29 13.29 6.51
CA GLU A 408 -1.89 13.71 6.38
C GLU A 408 -1.73 14.98 5.53
N GLU A 409 -2.27 15.01 4.31
CA GLU A 409 -2.02 16.09 3.34
C GLU A 409 -3.26 16.91 2.96
N GLY A 410 -4.42 16.61 3.58
CA GLY A 410 -5.68 17.28 3.27
C GLY A 410 -6.37 16.72 2.04
N ILE A 411 -7.41 17.44 1.60
CA ILE A 411 -8.31 17.06 0.52
C ILE A 411 -8.39 18.12 -0.58
N VAL A 412 -8.69 17.67 -1.79
CA VAL A 412 -8.96 18.48 -2.98
C VAL A 412 -10.30 18.09 -3.60
N PRO A 413 -10.89 18.89 -4.51
CA PRO A 413 -12.08 18.48 -5.26
C PRO A 413 -11.81 17.20 -6.04
N GLY A 414 -12.66 16.18 -5.85
CA GLY A 414 -12.50 14.87 -6.47
C GLY A 414 -12.98 14.81 -7.93
N GLY A 415 -13.05 13.57 -8.45
CA GLY A 415 -13.53 13.33 -9.80
C GLY A 415 -12.64 13.88 -10.91
N GLY A 416 -11.36 14.09 -10.65
CA GLY A 416 -10.39 14.66 -11.60
C GLY A 416 -10.44 16.19 -11.70
N VAL A 417 -11.31 16.86 -10.95
CA VAL A 417 -11.47 18.33 -11.01
C VAL A 417 -10.22 19.06 -10.54
N ALA A 418 -9.55 18.56 -9.48
CA ALA A 418 -8.31 19.14 -8.98
C ALA A 418 -7.23 19.26 -10.07
N TYR A 419 -7.05 18.23 -10.89
CA TYR A 419 -6.13 18.27 -12.02
C TYR A 419 -6.52 19.31 -13.07
N ILE A 420 -7.82 19.41 -13.40
CA ILE A 420 -8.32 20.44 -14.34
C ILE A 420 -8.02 21.85 -13.83
N ARG A 421 -8.19 22.11 -12.52
CA ARG A 421 -7.85 23.41 -11.92
C ARG A 421 -6.36 23.72 -11.95
N CYS A 422 -5.51 22.70 -11.83
CA CYS A 422 -4.06 22.86 -11.91
C CYS A 422 -3.58 23.24 -13.31
N ILE A 423 -4.35 23.00 -14.38
CA ILE A 423 -4.00 23.38 -15.76
C ILE A 423 -3.67 24.87 -15.87
N ALA A 424 -4.41 25.73 -15.18
CA ALA A 424 -4.17 27.16 -15.18
C ALA A 424 -2.75 27.56 -14.68
N SER A 425 -2.16 26.76 -13.80
CA SER A 425 -0.80 26.99 -13.30
C SER A 425 0.28 26.77 -14.37
N LEU A 426 -0.03 26.02 -15.42
CA LEU A 426 0.87 25.71 -16.53
C LEU A 426 0.78 26.70 -17.70
N GLU A 427 -0.26 27.56 -17.76
CA GLU A 427 -0.49 28.43 -18.91
C GLU A 427 0.61 29.46 -19.15
N LYS A 428 1.26 29.91 -18.09
CA LYS A 428 2.33 30.91 -18.13
C LYS A 428 3.73 30.31 -18.16
N MET A 429 3.84 28.99 -18.10
CA MET A 429 5.14 28.31 -18.13
C MET A 429 5.68 28.28 -19.58
N LYS A 430 6.98 28.48 -19.68
CA LYS A 430 7.74 28.31 -20.93
C LYS A 430 8.97 27.46 -20.61
N GLY A 431 9.31 26.57 -21.53
CA GLY A 431 10.56 25.82 -21.49
C GLY A 431 11.74 26.68 -21.99
N ASP A 432 12.93 26.19 -21.77
CA ASP A 432 14.17 26.79 -22.27
C ASP A 432 14.28 26.61 -23.81
N ASN A 433 13.52 25.66 -24.36
CA ASN A 433 13.37 25.38 -25.79
C ASN A 433 11.95 24.88 -26.12
N ASP A 434 11.67 24.64 -27.43
CA ASP A 434 10.36 24.21 -27.92
C ASP A 434 10.00 22.78 -27.45
N ASP A 435 10.98 21.88 -27.34
CA ASP A 435 10.75 20.52 -26.89
C ASP A 435 10.40 20.45 -25.39
N GLU A 436 11.04 21.27 -24.54
CA GLU A 436 10.62 21.42 -23.15
C GLU A 436 9.20 21.99 -23.05
N THR A 437 8.88 22.99 -23.85
CA THR A 437 7.52 23.57 -23.90
C THR A 437 6.51 22.51 -24.34
N THR A 438 6.86 21.65 -25.29
CA THR A 438 6.05 20.50 -25.71
C THR A 438 5.87 19.48 -24.57
N GLY A 439 6.94 19.19 -23.80
CA GLY A 439 6.86 18.35 -22.62
C GLY A 439 5.84 18.87 -21.58
N MET A 440 5.81 20.19 -21.36
CA MET A 440 4.80 20.81 -20.50
C MET A 440 3.38 20.68 -21.07
N ALA A 441 3.22 20.84 -22.38
CA ALA A 441 1.93 20.67 -23.05
C ALA A 441 1.40 19.23 -22.97
N ILE A 442 2.29 18.24 -23.00
CA ILE A 442 1.94 16.81 -22.79
C ILE A 442 1.31 16.62 -21.40
N VAL A 443 1.94 17.15 -20.34
CA VAL A 443 1.38 17.07 -18.99
C VAL A 443 0.04 17.80 -18.92
N LYS A 444 -0.05 19.04 -19.45
CA LYS A 444 -1.29 19.81 -19.50
C LYS A 444 -2.44 19.00 -20.11
N ARG A 445 -2.18 18.28 -21.19
CA ARG A 445 -3.18 17.42 -21.86
C ARG A 445 -3.51 16.18 -21.03
N ALA A 446 -2.52 15.56 -20.40
CA ALA A 446 -2.70 14.35 -19.59
C ALA A 446 -3.56 14.60 -18.35
N LEU A 447 -3.50 15.81 -17.75
CA LEU A 447 -4.33 16.18 -16.59
C LEU A 447 -5.84 16.12 -16.84
N GLU A 448 -6.29 16.11 -18.09
CA GLU A 448 -7.70 15.94 -18.45
C GLU A 448 -8.17 14.48 -18.40
N GLU A 449 -7.25 13.53 -18.56
CA GLU A 449 -7.60 12.14 -18.79
C GLU A 449 -8.31 11.45 -17.61
N PRO A 450 -8.00 11.71 -16.33
CA PRO A 450 -8.76 11.14 -15.23
C PRO A 450 -10.25 11.47 -15.31
N LEU A 451 -10.61 12.75 -15.51
CA LEU A 451 -12.00 13.17 -15.67
C LEU A 451 -12.62 12.57 -16.95
N ARG A 452 -11.89 12.58 -18.07
CA ARG A 452 -12.35 11.97 -19.34
C ARG A 452 -12.69 10.49 -19.16
N GLN A 453 -11.82 9.75 -18.46
CA GLN A 453 -12.03 8.31 -18.24
C GLN A 453 -13.21 8.04 -17.31
N ILE A 454 -13.37 8.81 -16.23
CA ILE A 454 -14.54 8.70 -15.33
C ILE A 454 -15.84 8.89 -16.11
N VAL A 455 -15.88 9.89 -16.97
CA VAL A 455 -17.06 10.25 -17.78
C VAL A 455 -17.30 9.22 -18.89
N ALA A 456 -16.24 8.72 -19.53
CA ALA A 456 -16.31 7.64 -20.53
C ALA A 456 -16.87 6.33 -19.92
N ASN A 457 -16.45 5.97 -18.70
CA ASN A 457 -17.00 4.82 -17.97
C ASN A 457 -18.48 5.02 -17.60
N ALA A 458 -18.95 6.28 -17.52
CA ALA A 458 -20.35 6.62 -17.35
C ALA A 458 -21.15 6.61 -18.67
N GLY A 459 -20.50 6.37 -19.83
CA GLY A 459 -21.13 6.34 -21.14
C GLY A 459 -21.38 7.74 -21.75
N ILE A 460 -20.66 8.77 -21.29
CA ILE A 460 -20.85 10.16 -21.70
C ILE A 460 -19.59 10.66 -22.43
N GLU A 461 -19.76 11.63 -23.35
CA GLU A 461 -18.67 12.22 -24.10
C GLU A 461 -17.79 13.13 -23.21
N GLY A 462 -16.56 12.68 -22.96
CA GLY A 462 -15.64 13.33 -22.04
C GLY A 462 -15.21 14.75 -22.46
N SER A 463 -15.15 15.05 -23.77
CA SER A 463 -14.70 16.34 -24.27
C SER A 463 -15.63 17.48 -23.87
N ILE A 464 -16.94 17.25 -23.92
CA ILE A 464 -17.97 18.21 -23.54
C ILE A 464 -17.90 18.50 -22.04
N VAL A 465 -17.79 17.45 -21.24
CA VAL A 465 -17.74 17.58 -19.78
C VAL A 465 -16.47 18.31 -19.33
N VAL A 466 -15.30 17.93 -19.88
CA VAL A 466 -14.03 18.60 -19.57
C VAL A 466 -14.09 20.08 -19.92
N GLN A 467 -14.63 20.43 -21.09
CA GLN A 467 -14.76 21.83 -21.50
C GLN A 467 -15.62 22.62 -20.51
N LYS A 468 -16.78 22.08 -20.15
CA LYS A 468 -17.71 22.74 -19.21
C LYS A 468 -17.12 22.87 -17.80
N VAL A 469 -16.35 21.86 -17.35
CA VAL A 469 -15.63 21.93 -16.07
C VAL A 469 -14.52 22.97 -16.11
N LYS A 470 -13.78 23.11 -17.23
CA LYS A 470 -12.76 24.16 -17.41
C LYS A 470 -13.33 25.57 -17.33
N GLU A 471 -14.53 25.79 -17.89
CA GLU A 471 -15.23 27.09 -17.85
C GLU A 471 -15.70 27.43 -16.43
N GLY A 472 -15.93 26.42 -15.58
CA GLY A 472 -16.29 26.59 -14.18
C GLY A 472 -15.13 27.08 -13.32
N LYS A 473 -15.45 27.59 -12.13
CA LYS A 473 -14.48 28.12 -11.16
C LYS A 473 -14.47 27.26 -9.89
N ASP A 474 -13.43 27.44 -9.11
CA ASP A 474 -13.26 26.83 -7.79
C ASP A 474 -13.51 25.31 -7.82
N ASP A 475 -14.39 24.82 -6.96
CA ASP A 475 -14.68 23.38 -6.78
C ASP A 475 -15.79 22.87 -7.72
N PHE A 476 -16.22 23.68 -8.72
CA PHE A 476 -17.25 23.28 -9.70
C PHE A 476 -16.75 22.11 -10.56
N GLY A 477 -17.53 21.03 -10.61
CA GLY A 477 -17.18 19.83 -11.34
C GLY A 477 -18.41 19.07 -11.83
N TYR A 478 -18.18 17.87 -12.32
CA TYR A 478 -19.21 16.96 -12.79
C TYR A 478 -19.25 15.69 -11.90
N ASN A 479 -20.37 15.49 -11.23
CA ASN A 479 -20.62 14.29 -10.45
C ASN A 479 -21.16 13.17 -11.36
N ALA A 480 -20.28 12.26 -11.78
CA ALA A 480 -20.62 11.17 -12.68
C ALA A 480 -21.59 10.13 -12.08
N ARG A 481 -21.82 10.13 -10.75
CA ARG A 481 -22.80 9.26 -10.10
C ARG A 481 -24.22 9.76 -10.36
N THR A 482 -24.44 11.08 -10.22
CA THR A 482 -25.77 11.73 -10.27
C THR A 482 -26.04 12.40 -11.61
N ASP A 483 -25.05 12.49 -12.53
CA ASP A 483 -25.08 13.21 -13.79
C ASP A 483 -25.34 14.73 -13.63
N VAL A 484 -24.84 15.33 -12.53
CA VAL A 484 -25.07 16.74 -12.19
C VAL A 484 -23.75 17.52 -12.16
N TYR A 485 -23.79 18.76 -12.64
CA TYR A 485 -22.72 19.73 -12.44
C TYR A 485 -22.95 20.49 -11.14
N GLU A 486 -22.01 20.37 -10.21
CA GLU A 486 -22.16 20.93 -8.86
C GLU A 486 -20.81 21.26 -8.22
N ASN A 487 -20.84 21.83 -7.01
CA ASN A 487 -19.62 22.01 -6.22
C ASN A 487 -19.22 20.65 -5.62
N MET A 488 -18.07 20.12 -6.05
CA MET A 488 -17.62 18.78 -5.68
C MET A 488 -17.32 18.64 -4.19
N LEU A 489 -16.73 19.66 -3.56
CA LEU A 489 -16.48 19.62 -2.11
C LEU A 489 -17.78 19.64 -1.31
N ALA A 490 -18.77 20.44 -1.70
CA ALA A 490 -20.07 20.48 -1.05
C ALA A 490 -20.86 19.18 -1.26
N ALA A 491 -20.72 18.56 -2.44
CA ALA A 491 -21.35 17.28 -2.76
C ALA A 491 -20.64 16.08 -2.09
N GLY A 492 -19.52 16.30 -1.37
CA GLY A 492 -18.74 15.26 -0.75
C GLY A 492 -17.89 14.42 -1.73
N VAL A 493 -17.74 14.85 -2.98
CA VAL A 493 -16.87 14.21 -3.98
C VAL A 493 -15.48 14.80 -3.84
N ILE A 494 -14.64 14.13 -3.06
CA ILE A 494 -13.35 14.64 -2.61
C ILE A 494 -12.27 13.57 -2.76
N ASP A 495 -11.06 13.99 -3.11
CA ASP A 495 -9.89 13.12 -3.22
C ASP A 495 -8.81 13.56 -2.22
N PRO A 496 -8.05 12.63 -1.62
CA PRO A 496 -6.88 12.98 -0.83
C PRO A 496 -5.81 13.65 -1.70
N THR A 497 -5.25 14.75 -1.21
CA THR A 497 -4.19 15.49 -1.92
C THR A 497 -2.96 14.60 -2.17
N LYS A 498 -2.57 13.79 -1.17
CA LYS A 498 -1.45 12.83 -1.28
C LYS A 498 -1.67 11.83 -2.41
N VAL A 499 -2.87 11.26 -2.52
CA VAL A 499 -3.23 10.31 -3.59
C VAL A 499 -3.07 10.96 -4.96
N SER A 500 -3.66 12.14 -5.17
CA SER A 500 -3.57 12.87 -6.43
C SER A 500 -2.12 13.25 -6.77
N ARG A 501 -1.34 13.68 -5.80
CA ARG A 501 0.06 14.05 -5.99
C ARG A 501 0.92 12.85 -6.39
N VAL A 502 0.87 11.78 -5.61
CA VAL A 502 1.68 10.55 -5.81
C VAL A 502 1.33 9.88 -7.14
N ALA A 503 0.04 9.86 -7.51
CA ALA A 503 -0.39 9.32 -8.80
C ALA A 503 0.27 10.04 -9.99
N LEU A 504 0.34 11.37 -9.95
CA LEU A 504 0.99 12.16 -11.01
C LEU A 504 2.51 11.99 -11.00
N GLU A 505 3.15 12.00 -9.84
CA GLU A 505 4.60 11.82 -9.68
C GLU A 505 5.05 10.49 -10.28
N ASN A 506 4.41 9.39 -9.87
CA ASN A 506 4.77 8.05 -10.34
C ASN A 506 4.48 7.86 -11.84
N ALA A 507 3.33 8.38 -12.31
CA ALA A 507 2.98 8.35 -13.72
C ALA A 507 4.02 9.06 -14.59
N ALA A 508 4.42 10.28 -14.22
CA ALA A 508 5.40 11.08 -14.95
C ALA A 508 6.80 10.47 -14.90
N SER A 509 7.20 9.93 -13.75
CA SER A 509 8.51 9.28 -13.57
C SER A 509 8.70 8.14 -14.57
N ILE A 510 7.78 7.19 -14.58
CA ILE A 510 7.87 6.01 -15.47
C ILE A 510 7.65 6.42 -16.94
N ALA A 511 6.72 7.35 -17.22
CA ALA A 511 6.52 7.84 -18.57
C ALA A 511 7.80 8.50 -19.12
N SER A 512 8.46 9.33 -18.35
CA SER A 512 9.72 9.97 -18.74
C SER A 512 10.84 8.95 -19.05
N MET A 513 10.94 7.87 -18.26
CA MET A 513 11.90 6.80 -18.50
C MET A 513 11.60 6.07 -19.82
N LEU A 514 10.33 5.78 -20.09
CA LEU A 514 9.92 5.10 -21.32
C LEU A 514 10.13 5.99 -22.55
N LEU A 515 9.86 7.30 -22.47
CA LEU A 515 10.07 8.24 -23.55
C LEU A 515 11.55 8.39 -23.94
N THR A 516 12.47 8.25 -22.99
CA THR A 516 13.92 8.33 -23.21
C THR A 516 14.55 6.99 -23.60
N THR A 517 13.75 5.92 -23.70
CA THR A 517 14.23 4.59 -24.09
C THR A 517 14.35 4.49 -25.62
N GLU A 518 15.50 4.00 -26.08
CA GLU A 518 15.80 3.80 -27.51
C GLU A 518 16.01 2.33 -27.86
N CYS A 519 16.45 1.53 -26.90
CA CYS A 519 16.79 0.12 -27.11
C CYS A 519 16.18 -0.73 -26.00
N VAL A 520 15.70 -1.91 -26.36
CA VAL A 520 15.17 -2.93 -25.45
C VAL A 520 15.91 -4.25 -25.66
N LEU A 521 16.30 -4.87 -24.54
CA LEU A 521 16.95 -6.17 -24.50
C LEU A 521 16.00 -7.19 -23.85
N ALA A 522 15.46 -8.10 -24.63
CA ALA A 522 14.56 -9.15 -24.15
C ALA A 522 15.26 -10.51 -24.11
N ASP A 523 14.89 -11.36 -23.16
CA ASP A 523 15.33 -12.75 -23.16
C ASP A 523 14.60 -13.54 -24.24
N ILE A 524 15.35 -14.27 -25.08
CA ILE A 524 14.77 -15.20 -26.03
C ILE A 524 14.26 -16.41 -25.23
N LYS A 525 12.94 -16.65 -25.25
CA LYS A 525 12.38 -17.88 -24.70
C LYS A 525 12.78 -19.04 -25.60
N GLU A 526 13.69 -19.89 -25.12
CA GLU A 526 13.96 -21.17 -25.76
C GLU A 526 12.69 -22.03 -25.61
N ASP A 527 12.10 -22.42 -26.73
CA ASP A 527 11.11 -23.50 -26.75
C ASP A 527 11.82 -24.77 -26.24
N LYS A 528 11.62 -25.12 -24.97
CA LYS A 528 12.08 -26.41 -24.46
C LYS A 528 11.36 -27.47 -25.32
N PRO A 529 12.10 -28.28 -26.10
CA PRO A 529 11.50 -29.36 -26.84
C PRO A 529 10.73 -30.23 -25.83
N ALA A 530 9.49 -30.53 -26.13
CA ALA A 530 8.69 -31.44 -25.32
C ALA A 530 9.54 -32.71 -25.10
N MET A 531 9.81 -33.05 -23.84
CA MET A 531 10.48 -34.31 -23.52
C MET A 531 9.72 -35.42 -24.23
N PRO A 532 10.37 -36.25 -25.05
CA PRO A 532 9.69 -37.39 -25.66
C PRO A 532 9.13 -38.24 -24.51
N ALA A 533 7.85 -38.56 -24.61
CA ALA A 533 7.21 -39.47 -23.67
C ALA A 533 8.07 -40.74 -23.57
N MET A 534 8.54 -41.07 -22.37
CA MET A 534 9.23 -42.35 -22.14
C MET A 534 8.31 -43.45 -22.63
N PRO A 535 8.77 -44.36 -23.51
CA PRO A 535 8.00 -45.52 -23.87
C PRO A 535 7.74 -46.32 -22.60
N GLY A 536 6.48 -46.47 -22.25
CA GLY A 536 6.04 -47.30 -21.14
C GLY A 536 6.61 -48.69 -21.34
N GLY A 537 7.56 -49.10 -20.49
CA GLY A 537 8.05 -50.45 -20.38
C GLY A 537 6.88 -51.36 -19.99
N GLY A 538 6.31 -52.04 -20.97
CA GLY A 538 5.43 -53.18 -20.74
C GLY A 538 6.21 -54.24 -19.97
N MET A 539 5.84 -54.49 -18.72
CA MET A 539 6.08 -55.74 -18.05
C MET A 539 4.86 -56.61 -18.32
N ASP A 540 4.88 -57.28 -19.48
CA ASP A 540 4.08 -58.49 -19.68
C ASP A 540 4.94 -59.68 -19.31
N GLY A 541 4.42 -60.53 -18.43
CA GLY A 541 4.77 -61.92 -18.28
C GLY A 541 5.82 -62.30 -17.24
N MET A 542 5.38 -62.89 -16.14
CA MET A 542 5.64 -64.28 -15.78
C MET A 542 5.13 -64.62 -14.37
N TYR A 543 4.19 -65.61 -14.38
CA TYR A 543 3.73 -66.51 -13.30
C TYR A 543 2.94 -65.92 -12.14
#